data_b788104a0f29aef32fddd88808f0ab7a
#
_entry.id   b788104a0f29aef32fddd88808f0ab7a
#
_cell.length_a   1.000
_cell.length_b   1.000
_cell.length_c   1.000
_cell.angle_alpha   90.00
_cell.angle_beta   90.00
_cell.angle_gamma   90.00
#
_symmetry.space_group_name_H-M   'P 1'
#
loop_
_entity.id
_entity.type
_entity.pdbx_description
1 polymer ?
#
loop_
_entity_poly.entity_id
_entity_poly.type
_entity_poly.pdbx_seq_one_letter_code
_entity_poly.pdbx_strand_id
1 'polypeptide(L)'
;FIPFKNILDFLKVTPGSTDFTSGLKENNIKLSFNNQSIFIEPSICFESIFQTFSFNKINLFINITNDAWFGKTTGPSQHLAATIFRSVEKGVPLVRSANSGISVIINKNGKILKSKKLNSTGYLQSNISLGNNKTFFMKVGNTSVILLIFAITFFSIIMDLIFKYRKK
;
A
#
# COMPACT_ATOMS: atom_id res chain seq x y z
N PHE A 1 16.34 -1.70 -3.81
CA PHE A 1 17.09 -0.51 -4.25
C PHE A 1 17.36 0.38 -3.04
N ILE A 2 18.61 0.49 -2.66
CA ILE A 2 19.04 1.43 -1.60
C ILE A 2 19.72 2.59 -2.32
N PRO A 3 19.15 3.82 -2.29
CA PRO A 3 19.82 4.97 -2.85
C PRO A 3 21.11 5.24 -2.08
N PHE A 4 22.15 5.63 -2.78
CA PHE A 4 23.49 5.88 -2.21
C PHE A 4 24.12 4.64 -1.53
N LYS A 5 23.90 3.44 -2.05
CA LYS A 5 24.39 2.17 -1.51
C LYS A 5 25.87 2.23 -1.11
N ASN A 6 26.72 2.82 -1.95
CA ASN A 6 28.18 2.90 -1.71
C ASN A 6 28.56 3.73 -0.47
N ILE A 7 27.65 4.58 0.03
CA ILE A 7 27.86 5.41 1.23
C ILE A 7 27.17 4.78 2.44
N LEU A 8 26.09 4.01 2.22
CA LEU A 8 25.21 3.49 3.26
C LEU A 8 25.38 1.99 3.54
N ASP A 9 26.43 1.37 3.02
CA ASP A 9 26.65 -0.09 3.16
C ASP A 9 26.82 -0.53 4.64
N PHE A 10 27.22 0.40 5.51
CA PHE A 10 27.30 0.18 6.95
C PHE A 10 25.91 0.11 7.65
N LEU A 11 24.84 0.55 6.99
CA LEU A 11 23.46 0.52 7.49
C LEU A 11 22.71 -0.77 7.12
N LYS A 12 23.44 -1.79 6.67
CA LYS A 12 22.80 -3.05 6.27
C LYS A 12 22.15 -3.72 7.47
N VAL A 13 20.81 -3.74 7.47
CA VAL A 13 19.99 -4.26 8.57
C VAL A 13 19.81 -5.78 8.48
N THR A 14 20.04 -6.38 7.30
CA THR A 14 19.86 -7.81 7.09
C THR A 14 21.18 -8.56 7.06
N PRO A 15 21.29 -9.72 7.75
CA PRO A 15 22.47 -10.58 7.66
C PRO A 15 22.66 -11.08 6.21
N GLY A 16 23.89 -11.13 5.76
CA GLY A 16 24.25 -11.66 4.44
C GLY A 16 25.25 -10.77 3.69
N SER A 17 26.14 -11.37 2.90
CA SER A 17 27.17 -10.67 2.15
C SER A 17 26.71 -10.15 0.79
N THR A 18 25.61 -10.71 0.28
CA THR A 18 25.06 -10.39 -1.06
C THR A 18 23.63 -9.87 -0.95
N ASP A 19 23.31 -8.88 -1.80
CA ASP A 19 21.93 -8.42 -1.93
C ASP A 19 21.11 -9.38 -2.79
N PHE A 20 19.80 -9.38 -2.56
CA PHE A 20 18.89 -10.10 -3.45
C PHE A 20 18.85 -9.45 -4.84
N THR A 21 18.82 -10.27 -5.86
CA THR A 21 18.62 -9.81 -7.24
C THR A 21 17.20 -9.28 -7.40
N SER A 22 17.07 -8.11 -8.04
CA SER A 22 15.76 -7.54 -8.34
C SER A 22 14.96 -8.51 -9.22
N GLY A 23 13.71 -8.74 -8.88
CA GLY A 23 12.77 -9.46 -9.74
C GLY A 23 12.44 -8.68 -11.02
N LEU A 24 11.85 -9.35 -11.98
CA LEU A 24 11.29 -8.73 -13.17
C LEU A 24 10.12 -7.81 -12.78
N LYS A 25 9.91 -6.74 -13.55
CA LYS A 25 9.08 -5.58 -13.20
C LYS A 25 7.57 -5.85 -13.00
N GLU A 26 7.06 -7.00 -13.39
CA GLU A 26 5.64 -7.35 -13.32
C GLU A 26 5.42 -8.63 -12.53
N ASN A 27 4.99 -8.48 -11.29
CA ASN A 27 4.79 -9.59 -10.36
C ASN A 27 3.31 -9.98 -10.17
N ASN A 28 2.42 -9.61 -11.10
CA ASN A 28 1.02 -10.00 -10.99
C ASN A 28 0.85 -11.49 -11.32
N ILE A 29 0.22 -12.22 -10.41
CA ILE A 29 -0.08 -13.64 -10.57
C ILE A 29 -1.46 -13.76 -11.19
N LYS A 30 -1.56 -14.43 -12.35
CA LYS A 30 -2.84 -14.77 -12.96
C LYS A 30 -3.26 -16.17 -12.51
N LEU A 31 -4.40 -16.23 -11.81
CA LEU A 31 -5.08 -17.49 -11.52
C LEU A 31 -6.29 -17.61 -12.45
N SER A 32 -6.46 -18.79 -13.06
CA SER A 32 -7.62 -19.12 -13.89
C SER A 32 -8.43 -20.21 -13.20
N PHE A 33 -9.71 -19.94 -12.94
CA PHE A 33 -10.64 -20.87 -12.32
C PHE A 33 -12.03 -20.70 -12.94
N ASN A 34 -12.65 -21.79 -13.38
CA ASN A 34 -13.99 -21.80 -14.00
C ASN A 34 -14.16 -20.70 -15.08
N ASN A 35 -13.26 -20.63 -16.06
CA ASN A 35 -13.23 -19.62 -17.13
C ASN A 35 -13.11 -18.17 -16.67
N GLN A 36 -12.86 -17.92 -15.39
CA GLN A 36 -12.58 -16.60 -14.85
C GLN A 36 -11.08 -16.45 -14.56
N SER A 37 -10.51 -15.31 -14.91
CA SER A 37 -9.14 -14.97 -14.57
C SER A 37 -9.11 -13.97 -13.44
N ILE A 38 -8.40 -14.31 -12.38
CA ILE A 38 -8.16 -13.45 -11.20
C ILE A 38 -6.72 -12.99 -11.28
N PHE A 39 -6.51 -11.68 -11.25
CA PHE A 39 -5.18 -11.07 -11.24
C PHE A 39 -4.87 -10.63 -9.82
N ILE A 40 -3.82 -11.23 -9.26
CA ILE A 40 -3.37 -11.00 -7.89
C ILE A 40 -2.11 -10.16 -7.93
N GLU A 41 -2.07 -9.09 -7.16
CA GLU A 41 -0.85 -8.37 -6.83
C GLU A 41 -0.30 -8.90 -5.51
N PRO A 42 0.83 -9.63 -5.52
CA PRO A 42 1.50 -10.04 -4.30
C PRO A 42 2.34 -8.89 -3.74
N SER A 43 2.48 -8.85 -2.43
CA SER A 43 3.35 -7.94 -1.72
C SER A 43 3.97 -8.65 -0.53
N ILE A 44 5.26 -8.50 -0.36
CA ILE A 44 6.00 -9.15 0.70
C ILE A 44 6.38 -8.11 1.75
N CYS A 45 5.95 -8.36 2.99
CA CYS A 45 6.33 -7.59 4.16
C CYS A 45 6.10 -6.08 3.96
N PHE A 46 7.12 -5.28 4.15
CA PHE A 46 7.09 -3.82 4.13
C PHE A 46 6.81 -3.22 2.73
N GLU A 47 6.89 -4.00 1.67
CA GLU A 47 6.53 -3.54 0.32
C GLU A 47 5.10 -2.98 0.25
N SER A 48 4.21 -3.51 1.09
CA SER A 48 2.81 -3.10 1.13
C SER A 48 2.55 -1.66 1.54
N ILE A 49 3.52 -0.95 2.10
CA ILE A 49 3.36 0.47 2.47
C ILE A 49 3.63 1.41 1.31
N PHE A 50 4.39 0.97 0.31
CA PHE A 50 4.74 1.81 -0.84
C PHE A 50 3.60 1.88 -1.85
N GLN A 51 3.46 3.05 -2.44
CA GLN A 51 2.56 3.23 -3.57
C GLN A 51 3.14 2.53 -4.80
N THR A 52 2.42 1.57 -5.31
CA THR A 52 2.72 0.97 -6.61
C THR A 52 1.61 1.35 -7.58
N PHE A 53 1.95 2.09 -8.61
CA PHE A 53 1.04 2.39 -9.71
C PHE A 53 1.23 1.30 -10.77
N SER A 54 0.55 0.17 -10.59
CA SER A 54 0.43 -0.81 -11.66
C SER A 54 -0.81 -0.46 -12.48
N PHE A 55 -0.61 -0.13 -13.75
CA PHE A 55 -1.71 0.06 -14.70
C PHE A 55 -2.33 -1.27 -15.13
N ASN A 56 -1.76 -2.39 -14.69
CA ASN A 56 -2.25 -3.72 -14.97
C ASN A 56 -3.54 -4.01 -14.21
N LYS A 57 -4.38 -4.84 -14.80
CA LYS A 57 -5.61 -5.29 -14.15
C LYS A 57 -5.27 -6.05 -12.87
N ILE A 58 -5.82 -5.60 -11.74
CA ILE A 58 -5.69 -6.24 -10.43
C ILE A 58 -7.09 -6.49 -9.89
N ASN A 59 -7.33 -7.66 -9.31
CA ASN A 59 -8.60 -8.02 -8.70
C ASN A 59 -8.48 -8.24 -7.19
N LEU A 60 -7.27 -8.61 -6.73
CA LEU A 60 -6.99 -8.97 -5.35
C LEU A 60 -5.57 -8.53 -4.99
N PHE A 61 -5.42 -7.94 -3.82
CA PHE A 61 -4.13 -7.61 -3.22
C PHE A 61 -3.82 -8.62 -2.11
N ILE A 62 -2.66 -9.27 -2.15
CA ILE A 62 -2.22 -10.23 -1.14
C ILE A 62 -0.95 -9.72 -0.51
N ASN A 63 -0.95 -9.61 0.82
CA ASN A 63 0.25 -9.27 1.58
C ASN A 63 0.62 -10.42 2.54
N ILE A 64 1.87 -10.87 2.44
CA ILE A 64 2.46 -11.85 3.35
C ILE A 64 3.59 -11.15 4.10
N THR A 65 3.52 -11.15 5.44
CA THR A 65 4.46 -10.37 6.24
C THR A 65 4.89 -11.09 7.51
N ASN A 66 6.05 -10.70 8.02
CA ASN A 66 6.50 -11.04 9.36
C ASN A 66 6.60 -9.74 10.19
N ASP A 67 5.63 -9.52 11.06
CA ASP A 67 5.56 -8.33 11.91
C ASP A 67 6.29 -8.52 13.26
N ALA A 68 6.95 -9.67 13.49
CA ALA A 68 7.69 -9.93 14.71
C ALA A 68 8.79 -8.89 15.01
N TRP A 69 9.32 -8.27 13.95
CA TRP A 69 10.31 -7.19 14.03
C TRP A 69 9.85 -5.96 14.83
N PHE A 70 8.55 -5.70 14.85
CA PHE A 70 7.98 -4.56 15.55
C PHE A 70 7.83 -4.79 17.06
N GLY A 71 7.96 -6.04 17.54
CA GLY A 71 7.77 -6.39 18.93
C GLY A 71 6.38 -5.99 19.46
N LYS A 72 6.31 -5.63 20.74
CA LYS A 72 5.09 -5.19 21.41
C LYS A 72 4.87 -3.67 21.30
N THR A 73 4.90 -3.15 20.08
CA THR A 73 4.73 -1.72 19.78
C THR A 73 3.46 -1.47 18.98
N THR A 74 3.23 -0.22 18.58
CA THR A 74 2.16 0.17 17.64
C THR A 74 2.51 -0.17 16.19
N GLY A 75 3.72 -0.62 15.90
CA GLY A 75 4.23 -0.93 14.57
C GLY A 75 3.33 -1.86 13.75
N PRO A 76 2.90 -3.02 14.25
CA PRO A 76 2.00 -3.92 13.52
C PRO A 76 0.68 -3.26 13.10
N SER A 77 0.11 -2.41 13.95
CA SER A 77 -1.14 -1.69 13.65
C SER A 77 -0.92 -0.60 12.60
N GLN A 78 0.19 0.12 12.66
CA GLN A 78 0.56 1.14 11.66
C GLN A 78 0.87 0.50 10.30
N HIS A 79 1.59 -0.61 10.30
CA HIS A 79 1.87 -1.38 9.09
C HIS A 79 0.58 -1.91 8.44
N LEU A 80 -0.35 -2.45 9.25
CA LEU A 80 -1.67 -2.85 8.75
C LEU A 80 -2.44 -1.66 8.18
N ALA A 81 -2.49 -0.52 8.88
CA ALA A 81 -3.19 0.67 8.41
C ALA A 81 -2.66 1.14 7.05
N ALA A 82 -1.34 1.22 6.88
CA ALA A 82 -0.72 1.57 5.61
C ALA A 82 -1.10 0.59 4.49
N THR A 83 -1.11 -0.72 4.78
CA THR A 83 -1.53 -1.75 3.80
C THR A 83 -3.01 -1.61 3.42
N ILE A 84 -3.88 -1.26 4.38
CA ILE A 84 -5.30 -0.98 4.10
C ILE A 84 -5.44 0.20 3.15
N PHE A 85 -4.71 1.29 3.37
CA PHE A 85 -4.71 2.43 2.45
C PHE A 85 -4.35 2.02 1.03
N ARG A 86 -3.33 1.18 0.84
CA ARG A 86 -2.96 0.67 -0.51
C ARG A 86 -4.10 -0.10 -1.17
N SER A 87 -4.81 -0.94 -0.40
CA SER A 87 -5.97 -1.69 -0.88
C SER A 87 -7.10 -0.76 -1.34
N VAL A 88 -7.44 0.25 -0.53
CA VAL A 88 -8.50 1.23 -0.85
C VAL A 88 -8.12 2.10 -2.05
N GLU A 89 -6.90 2.59 -2.11
CA GLU A 89 -6.38 3.35 -3.25
C GLU A 89 -6.52 2.58 -4.57
N LYS A 90 -6.24 1.28 -4.54
CA LYS A 90 -6.38 0.39 -5.70
C LYS A 90 -7.84 -0.03 -5.97
N GLY A 91 -8.73 0.10 -5.00
CA GLY A 91 -10.11 -0.35 -5.10
C GLY A 91 -10.25 -1.87 -5.21
N VAL A 92 -9.36 -2.61 -4.57
CA VAL A 92 -9.34 -4.07 -4.55
C VAL A 92 -9.33 -4.60 -3.12
N PRO A 93 -9.93 -5.78 -2.85
CA PRO A 93 -9.88 -6.39 -1.54
C PRO A 93 -8.44 -6.78 -1.17
N LEU A 94 -8.17 -6.87 0.13
CA LEU A 94 -6.89 -7.29 0.69
C LEU A 94 -7.05 -8.58 1.48
N VAL A 95 -6.16 -9.52 1.24
CA VAL A 95 -5.90 -10.67 2.11
C VAL A 95 -4.49 -10.54 2.67
N ARG A 96 -4.38 -10.38 3.99
CA ARG A 96 -3.09 -10.24 4.66
C ARG A 96 -2.90 -11.40 5.64
N SER A 97 -1.78 -12.10 5.48
CA SER A 97 -1.27 -13.10 6.42
C SER A 97 -0.03 -12.55 7.10
N ALA A 98 -0.09 -12.43 8.42
CA ALA A 98 0.99 -11.85 9.22
C ALA A 98 1.46 -12.83 10.30
N ASN A 99 2.74 -13.18 10.28
CA ASN A 99 3.39 -13.86 11.39
C ASN A 99 3.57 -12.86 12.54
N SER A 100 3.11 -13.23 13.73
CA SER A 100 3.09 -12.39 14.95
C SER A 100 2.34 -11.06 14.82
N GLY A 101 1.85 -10.73 13.62
CA GLY A 101 1.11 -9.50 13.34
C GLY A 101 -0.40 -9.70 13.31
N ILE A 102 -1.10 -8.74 12.72
CA ILE A 102 -2.55 -8.76 12.55
C ILE A 102 -2.87 -9.29 11.16
N SER A 103 -3.48 -10.47 11.08
CA SER A 103 -3.99 -11.04 9.83
C SER A 103 -5.41 -10.56 9.59
N VAL A 104 -5.73 -10.19 8.34
CA VAL A 104 -7.05 -9.65 8.00
C VAL A 104 -7.51 -10.05 6.60
N ILE A 105 -8.83 -10.07 6.43
CA ILE A 105 -9.50 -10.04 5.13
C ILE A 105 -10.34 -8.77 5.07
N ILE A 106 -10.12 -7.96 4.05
CA ILE A 106 -10.71 -6.63 3.90
C ILE A 106 -11.36 -6.51 2.53
N ASN A 107 -12.52 -5.87 2.46
CA ASN A 107 -13.15 -5.58 1.19
C ASN A 107 -12.49 -4.38 0.47
N LYS A 108 -12.85 -4.15 -0.79
CA LYS A 108 -12.31 -3.06 -1.63
C LYS A 108 -12.50 -1.63 -1.08
N ASN A 109 -13.35 -1.46 -0.08
CA ASN A 109 -13.63 -0.17 0.56
C ASN A 109 -12.91 -0.02 1.91
N GLY A 110 -12.00 -0.93 2.25
CA GLY A 110 -11.25 -0.89 3.51
C GLY A 110 -11.98 -1.45 4.73
N LYS A 111 -13.21 -1.98 4.58
CA LYS A 111 -13.95 -2.59 5.68
C LYS A 111 -13.37 -3.96 6.00
N ILE A 112 -12.98 -4.17 7.26
CA ILE A 112 -12.50 -5.46 7.76
C ILE A 112 -13.68 -6.44 7.81
N LEU A 113 -13.57 -7.53 7.08
CA LEU A 113 -14.54 -8.63 7.06
C LEU A 113 -14.21 -9.65 8.14
N LYS A 114 -12.95 -9.98 8.28
CA LYS A 114 -12.42 -10.89 9.31
C LYS A 114 -11.05 -10.41 9.76
N SER A 115 -10.74 -10.62 11.02
CA SER A 115 -9.42 -10.30 11.56
C SER A 115 -8.99 -11.33 12.60
N LYS A 116 -7.69 -11.48 12.75
CA LYS A 116 -7.04 -12.26 13.79
C LYS A 116 -6.05 -11.37 14.53
N LYS A 117 -6.14 -11.41 15.86
CA LYS A 117 -5.34 -10.54 16.73
C LYS A 117 -3.86 -10.89 16.66
N LEU A 118 -3.06 -9.94 17.08
CA LEU A 118 -1.61 -10.10 17.28
C LEU A 118 -1.30 -11.37 18.09
N ASN A 119 -0.27 -12.10 17.68
CA ASN A 119 0.21 -13.32 18.35
C ASN A 119 -0.84 -14.44 18.51
N SER A 120 -1.86 -14.47 17.66
CA SER A 120 -2.85 -15.54 17.68
C SER A 120 -2.69 -16.50 16.51
N THR A 121 -2.77 -17.81 16.75
CA THR A 121 -2.65 -18.85 15.74
C THR A 121 -4.02 -19.23 15.15
N GLY A 122 -4.07 -19.65 13.90
CA GLY A 122 -5.26 -20.17 13.23
C GLY A 122 -5.44 -19.60 11.82
N TYR A 123 -6.63 -19.78 11.23
CA TYR A 123 -6.95 -19.34 9.87
C TYR A 123 -8.14 -18.36 9.85
N LEU A 124 -8.26 -17.62 8.76
CA LEU A 124 -9.41 -16.78 8.45
C LEU A 124 -10.02 -17.28 7.14
N GLN A 125 -11.35 -17.27 7.08
CA GLN A 125 -12.11 -17.60 5.88
C GLN A 125 -13.23 -16.58 5.69
N SER A 126 -13.38 -16.07 4.48
CA SER A 126 -14.45 -15.15 4.11
C SER A 126 -14.70 -15.17 2.61
N ASN A 127 -15.95 -14.91 2.22
CA ASN A 127 -16.25 -14.60 0.83
C ASN A 127 -15.91 -13.13 0.57
N ILE A 128 -15.20 -12.86 -0.52
CA ILE A 128 -14.81 -11.51 -0.92
C ILE A 128 -15.24 -11.24 -2.35
N SER A 129 -15.77 -10.04 -2.59
CA SER A 129 -16.02 -9.55 -3.95
C SER A 129 -14.72 -8.99 -4.51
N LEU A 130 -14.29 -9.50 -5.66
CA LEU A 130 -13.09 -9.03 -6.33
C LEU A 130 -13.22 -7.57 -6.77
N GLY A 131 -12.12 -6.85 -6.75
CA GLY A 131 -12.03 -5.47 -7.24
C GLY A 131 -11.71 -5.38 -8.73
N ASN A 132 -11.62 -4.16 -9.23
CA ASN A 132 -11.30 -3.88 -10.63
C ASN A 132 -10.27 -2.78 -10.83
N ASN A 133 -9.61 -2.31 -9.78
CA ASN A 133 -8.59 -1.25 -9.70
C ASN A 133 -8.93 0.02 -10.54
N LYS A 134 -10.18 0.48 -10.50
CA LYS A 134 -10.67 1.65 -11.26
C LYS A 134 -10.98 2.85 -10.36
N THR A 135 -10.21 3.07 -9.31
CA THR A 135 -10.41 4.21 -8.42
C THR A 135 -9.95 5.52 -9.09
N PHE A 136 -10.46 6.65 -8.59
CA PHE A 136 -9.97 7.96 -9.00
C PHE A 136 -8.47 8.10 -8.70
N PHE A 137 -8.04 7.62 -7.53
CA PHE A 137 -6.64 7.65 -7.12
C PHE A 137 -5.72 6.90 -8.10
N MET A 138 -6.14 5.72 -8.59
CA MET A 138 -5.37 4.97 -9.60
C MET A 138 -5.23 5.72 -10.93
N LYS A 139 -6.15 6.64 -11.24
CA LYS A 139 -6.10 7.46 -12.46
C LYS A 139 -5.19 8.67 -12.32
N VAL A 140 -5.20 9.32 -11.18
CA VAL A 140 -4.60 10.67 -10.99
C VAL A 140 -3.41 10.62 -10.04
N GLY A 141 -3.34 9.63 -9.17
CA GLY A 141 -2.30 9.51 -8.14
C GLY A 141 -2.24 10.74 -7.24
N ASN A 142 -1.04 11.07 -6.80
CA ASN A 142 -0.77 12.24 -5.97
C ASN A 142 -0.82 13.58 -6.73
N THR A 143 -0.92 13.54 -8.07
CA THR A 143 -0.93 14.75 -8.90
C THR A 143 -2.10 15.68 -8.55
N SER A 144 -3.27 15.10 -8.22
CA SER A 144 -4.43 15.87 -7.79
C SER A 144 -4.20 16.67 -6.51
N VAL A 145 -3.50 16.07 -5.53
CA VAL A 145 -3.16 16.72 -4.26
C VAL A 145 -2.14 17.84 -4.49
N ILE A 146 -1.14 17.59 -5.32
CA ILE A 146 -0.11 18.58 -5.68
C ILE A 146 -0.78 19.79 -6.38
N LEU A 147 -1.64 19.55 -7.36
CA LEU A 147 -2.38 20.61 -8.05
C LEU A 147 -3.26 21.40 -7.09
N LEU A 148 -3.93 20.75 -6.15
CA LEU A 148 -4.74 21.41 -5.14
C LEU A 148 -3.90 22.32 -4.25
N ILE A 149 -2.74 21.86 -3.79
CA ILE A 149 -1.80 22.66 -2.99
C ILE A 149 -1.36 23.91 -3.77
N PHE A 150 -0.97 23.73 -5.03
CA PHE A 150 -0.60 24.87 -5.89
C PHE A 150 -1.76 25.86 -6.07
N ALA A 151 -2.98 25.36 -6.31
CA ALA A 151 -4.15 26.21 -6.46
C ALA A 151 -4.45 27.03 -5.19
N ILE A 152 -4.42 26.39 -4.00
CA ILE A 152 -4.64 27.06 -2.72
C ILE A 152 -3.55 28.11 -2.46
N THR A 153 -2.28 27.78 -2.69
CA THR A 153 -1.16 28.69 -2.51
C THR A 153 -1.27 29.89 -3.44
N PHE A 154 -1.57 29.67 -4.72
CA PHE A 154 -1.76 30.72 -5.72
C PHE A 154 -2.91 31.66 -5.34
N PHE A 155 -4.05 31.10 -4.94
CA PHE A 155 -5.20 31.88 -4.49
C PHE A 155 -4.86 32.71 -3.24
N SER A 156 -4.14 32.17 -2.28
CA SER A 156 -3.70 32.88 -1.09
C SER A 156 -2.80 34.08 -1.42
N ILE A 157 -1.86 33.91 -2.35
CA ILE A 157 -0.99 35.00 -2.82
C ILE A 157 -1.81 36.11 -3.49
N ILE A 158 -2.74 35.77 -4.37
CA ILE A 158 -3.62 36.73 -5.03
C ILE A 158 -4.41 37.52 -4.00
N MET A 159 -5.01 36.85 -3.02
CA MET A 159 -5.79 37.52 -1.95
C MET A 159 -4.92 38.49 -1.16
N ASP A 160 -3.70 38.09 -0.80
CA ASP A 160 -2.77 38.98 -0.06
C ASP A 160 -2.43 40.22 -0.89
N LEU A 161 -2.18 40.08 -2.17
CA LEU A 161 -1.92 41.21 -3.10
C LEU A 161 -3.15 42.15 -3.19
N ILE A 162 -4.35 41.63 -3.32
CA ILE A 162 -5.59 42.43 -3.39
C ILE A 162 -5.79 43.20 -2.07
N PHE A 163 -5.60 42.56 -0.90
CA PHE A 163 -5.72 43.24 0.38
C PHE A 163 -4.69 44.32 0.60
N LYS A 164 -3.43 44.12 0.16
CA LYS A 164 -2.38 45.16 0.20
C LYS A 164 -2.71 46.33 -0.69
N TYR A 165 -3.27 46.08 -1.88
CA TYR A 165 -3.67 47.15 -2.81
C TYR A 165 -4.84 48.00 -2.30
N ARG A 166 -5.79 47.35 -1.59
CA ARG A 166 -6.96 48.07 -1.00
C ARG A 166 -6.62 48.95 0.21
N LYS A 167 -5.46 48.71 0.87
CA LYS A 167 -5.01 49.50 2.03
C LYS A 167 -4.14 50.73 1.65
N LYS A 168 -3.81 50.92 0.37
CA LYS A 168 -3.16 52.08 -0.15
C LYS A 168 -4.21 53.04 -0.76
#